data_c4576ac76b93b1f5023e72239a7a44f5
#
_entry.id   c4576ac76b93b1f5023e72239a7a44f5
#
_cell.length_a   1.000
_cell.length_b   1.000
_cell.length_c   1.000
_cell.angle_alpha   90.00
_cell.angle_beta   90.00
_cell.angle_gamma   90.00
#
_symmetry.space_group_name_H-M   'P 1'
#
loop_
_entity.id
_entity.type
_entity.pdbx_description
1 polymer ?
#
loop_
_entity_poly.entity_id
_entity_poly.type
_entity_poly.pdbx_seq_one_letter_code
_entity_poly.pdbx_strand_id
1 'polypeptide(L)'
;MYVRIVKLSFMNDFSKEAASNLLSQIGKTKGFAEGMLLRMSVDVSDTQRYSVTIWPNKKIEEKTWKLFGEEVLKKLKETGARVEVSKGEINEINISKDLDLGNLVIN
;
A
#
# COMPACT_ATOMS: atom_id res chain seq x y z
N MET A 1 -0.51 -16.03 3.11
CA MET A 1 -0.69 -14.56 3.10
C MET A 1 -0.42 -13.99 1.71
N TYR A 2 -1.12 -12.95 1.36
CA TYR A 2 -1.10 -12.34 0.04
C TYR A 2 -0.61 -10.89 0.13
N VAL A 3 0.15 -10.43 -0.84
CA VAL A 3 0.71 -9.09 -0.86
C VAL A 3 0.23 -8.31 -2.08
N ARG A 4 -0.06 -7.02 -1.87
CA ARG A 4 -0.29 -6.05 -2.93
C ARG A 4 0.79 -4.98 -2.85
N ILE A 5 1.45 -4.72 -3.97
CA ILE A 5 2.48 -3.71 -4.07
C ILE A 5 2.03 -2.66 -5.08
N VAL A 6 1.92 -1.42 -4.63
CA VAL A 6 1.57 -0.29 -5.48
C VAL A 6 2.79 0.60 -5.62
N LYS A 7 3.31 0.71 -6.85
CA LYS A 7 4.40 1.62 -7.17
C LYS A 7 3.83 2.92 -7.67
N LEU A 8 4.22 4.03 -7.02
CA LEU A 8 3.85 5.38 -7.41
C LEU A 8 5.07 6.12 -7.93
N SER A 9 4.91 6.77 -9.08
CA SER A 9 5.90 7.67 -9.64
C SER A 9 5.29 9.07 -9.77
N PHE A 10 6.00 10.09 -9.30
CA PHE A 10 5.48 11.45 -9.18
C PHE A 10 6.20 12.40 -10.13
N MET A 11 5.44 13.33 -10.71
CA MET A 11 6.01 14.38 -11.58
C MET A 11 6.54 15.57 -10.77
N ASN A 12 6.00 15.79 -9.57
CA ASN A 12 6.36 16.92 -8.71
C ASN A 12 5.94 16.64 -7.27
N ASP A 13 6.33 17.55 -6.36
CA ASP A 13 6.03 17.40 -4.92
C ASP A 13 4.53 17.47 -4.62
N PHE A 14 3.78 18.25 -5.38
CA PHE A 14 2.33 18.35 -5.22
C PHE A 14 1.66 17.00 -5.51
N SER A 15 2.02 16.36 -6.62
CA SER A 15 1.52 15.03 -7.01
C SER A 15 1.88 14.00 -5.93
N LYS A 16 3.12 14.03 -5.44
CA LYS A 16 3.61 13.14 -4.38
C LYS A 16 2.78 13.28 -3.11
N GLU A 17 2.56 14.50 -2.65
CA GLU A 17 1.81 14.76 -1.42
C GLU A 17 0.35 14.35 -1.56
N ALA A 18 -0.31 14.71 -2.65
CA ALA A 18 -1.71 14.39 -2.90
C ALA A 18 -1.93 12.87 -2.97
N ALA A 19 -1.10 12.14 -3.72
CA ALA A 19 -1.21 10.68 -3.85
C ALA A 19 -0.92 9.98 -2.52
N SER A 20 0.08 10.44 -1.79
CA SER A 20 0.48 9.85 -0.51
C SER A 20 -0.59 10.02 0.56
N ASN A 21 -1.19 11.20 0.66
CA ASN A 21 -2.26 11.48 1.60
C ASN A 21 -3.49 10.62 1.30
N LEU A 22 -3.84 10.48 0.03
CA LEU A 22 -4.97 9.67 -0.40
C LEU A 22 -4.79 8.20 0.00
N LEU A 23 -3.63 7.61 -0.32
CA LEU A 23 -3.34 6.21 0.02
C LEU A 23 -3.26 5.98 1.52
N SER A 24 -2.63 6.87 2.25
CA SER A 24 -2.52 6.77 3.71
C SER A 24 -3.89 6.79 4.36
N GLN A 25 -4.74 7.71 3.97
CA GLN A 25 -6.08 7.84 4.53
C GLN A 25 -6.94 6.61 4.25
N ILE A 26 -6.97 6.15 3.00
CA ILE A 26 -7.77 4.98 2.61
C ILE A 26 -7.22 3.71 3.26
N GLY A 27 -5.91 3.53 3.27
CA GLY A 27 -5.28 2.36 3.87
C GLY A 27 -5.57 2.25 5.36
N LYS A 28 -5.44 3.33 6.10
CA LYS A 28 -5.66 3.34 7.56
C LYS A 28 -7.11 3.13 7.94
N THR A 29 -8.06 3.61 7.13
CA THR A 29 -9.49 3.55 7.48
C THR A 29 -10.19 2.33 6.89
N LYS A 30 -10.10 2.13 5.58
CA LYS A 30 -10.86 1.09 4.87
C LYS A 30 -10.12 -0.24 4.78
N GLY A 31 -8.81 -0.20 4.58
CA GLY A 31 -8.02 -1.42 4.41
C GLY A 31 -8.04 -2.32 5.64
N PHE A 32 -7.76 -1.78 6.80
CA PHE A 32 -7.78 -2.56 8.05
C PHE A 32 -9.17 -3.06 8.40
N ALA A 33 -10.21 -2.28 8.15
CA ALA A 33 -11.59 -2.69 8.39
C ALA A 33 -11.98 -3.91 7.53
N GLU A 34 -11.37 -4.06 6.35
CA GLU A 34 -11.66 -5.15 5.41
C GLU A 34 -10.69 -6.33 5.55
N GLY A 35 -9.80 -6.33 6.54
CA GLY A 35 -8.94 -7.47 6.86
C GLY A 35 -7.47 -7.31 6.48
N MET A 36 -7.04 -6.15 6.05
CA MET A 36 -5.60 -5.89 5.83
C MET A 36 -4.83 -6.09 7.14
N LEU A 37 -3.71 -6.81 7.08
CA LEU A 37 -2.90 -7.14 8.25
C LEU A 37 -1.80 -6.12 8.52
N LEU A 38 -1.18 -5.60 7.46
CA LEU A 38 -0.04 -4.70 7.58
C LEU A 38 0.01 -3.79 6.36
N ARG A 39 0.41 -2.56 6.60
CA ARG A 39 0.68 -1.60 5.54
C ARG A 39 1.99 -0.90 5.82
N MET A 40 2.84 -0.81 4.81
CA MET A 40 4.04 0.01 4.89
C MET A 40 4.17 0.86 3.64
N SER A 41 4.78 2.02 3.80
CA SER A 41 5.09 2.95 2.73
C SER A 41 6.59 3.15 2.69
N VAL A 42 7.20 2.98 1.51
CA VAL A 42 8.64 3.00 1.33
C VAL A 42 9.02 4.02 0.27
N ASP A 43 9.83 5.01 0.64
CA ASP A 43 10.40 5.97 -0.30
C ASP A 43 11.67 5.37 -0.91
N VAL A 44 11.61 5.05 -2.19
CA VAL A 44 12.75 4.50 -2.93
C VAL A 44 13.62 5.64 -3.48
N SER A 45 12.98 6.75 -3.83
CA SER A 45 13.63 7.97 -4.29
C SER A 45 12.71 9.16 -4.05
N ASP A 46 13.15 10.36 -4.41
CA ASP A 46 12.32 11.56 -4.30
C ASP A 46 11.08 11.52 -5.19
N THR A 47 11.14 10.72 -6.26
CA THR A 47 10.06 10.63 -7.26
C THR A 47 9.30 9.30 -7.22
N GLN A 48 9.70 8.35 -6.38
CA GLN A 48 9.08 7.02 -6.33
C GLN A 48 8.81 6.56 -4.91
N ARG A 49 7.62 6.01 -4.71
CA ARG A 49 7.17 5.44 -3.44
C ARG A 49 6.44 4.12 -3.69
N TYR A 50 6.70 3.15 -2.83
CA TYR A 50 5.96 1.88 -2.82
C TYR A 50 5.02 1.86 -1.63
N SER A 51 3.77 1.43 -1.86
CA SER A 51 2.84 1.08 -0.80
C SER A 51 2.70 -0.44 -0.81
N VAL A 52 3.08 -1.08 0.28
CA VAL A 52 3.03 -2.54 0.43
C VAL A 52 1.98 -2.89 1.46
N THR A 53 1.02 -3.72 1.08
CA THR A 53 -0.04 -4.19 1.97
C THR A 53 -0.07 -5.70 2.01
N ILE A 54 -0.23 -6.25 3.20
CA ILE A 54 -0.29 -7.70 3.44
C ILE A 54 -1.69 -8.06 3.91
N TRP A 55 -2.22 -9.12 3.31
CA TRP A 55 -3.59 -9.62 3.49
C TRP A 55 -3.59 -11.08 3.95
N PRO A 56 -4.61 -11.55 4.68
CA PRO A 56 -4.68 -12.95 5.09
C PRO A 56 -4.63 -13.93 3.92
N ASN A 57 -5.29 -13.61 2.82
CA ASN A 57 -5.33 -14.45 1.63
C ASN A 57 -5.76 -13.62 0.41
N LYS A 58 -5.63 -14.23 -0.76
CA LYS A 58 -5.98 -13.63 -2.04
C LYS A 58 -7.46 -13.23 -2.11
N LYS A 59 -8.35 -14.05 -1.58
CA LYS A 59 -9.79 -13.83 -1.63
C LYS A 59 -10.21 -12.54 -0.93
N ILE A 60 -9.64 -12.28 0.25
CA ILE A 60 -9.92 -11.05 1.03
C ILE A 60 -9.36 -9.84 0.30
N GLU A 61 -8.14 -9.92 -0.22
CA GLU A 61 -7.54 -8.83 -0.99
C GLU A 61 -8.38 -8.51 -2.23
N GLU A 62 -8.78 -9.51 -3.00
CA GLU A 62 -9.59 -9.32 -4.20
C GLU A 62 -10.97 -8.72 -3.90
N LYS A 63 -11.58 -9.12 -2.79
CA LYS A 63 -12.85 -8.54 -2.34
C LYS A 63 -12.71 -7.05 -2.09
N THR A 64 -11.66 -6.65 -1.37
CA THR A 64 -11.36 -5.24 -1.09
C THR A 64 -11.05 -4.48 -2.36
N TRP A 65 -10.29 -5.08 -3.27
CA TRP A 65 -9.98 -4.48 -4.57
C TRP A 65 -11.25 -4.18 -5.37
N LYS A 66 -12.22 -5.10 -5.39
CA LYS A 66 -13.51 -4.89 -6.06
C LYS A 66 -14.31 -3.75 -5.43
N LEU A 67 -14.22 -3.60 -4.11
CA LEU A 67 -14.95 -2.55 -3.41
C LEU A 67 -14.36 -1.15 -3.63
N PHE A 68 -13.03 -1.02 -3.62
CA PHE A 68 -12.36 0.28 -3.56
C PHE A 68 -11.26 0.48 -4.59
N GLY A 69 -10.68 -0.60 -5.13
CA GLY A 69 -9.44 -0.53 -5.90
C GLY A 69 -9.51 0.33 -7.15
N GLU A 70 -10.54 0.18 -7.97
CA GLU A 70 -10.69 0.93 -9.21
C GLU A 70 -10.88 2.43 -8.95
N GLU A 71 -11.67 2.77 -7.95
CA GLU A 71 -11.89 4.16 -7.56
C GLU A 71 -10.61 4.80 -7.03
N VAL A 72 -9.86 4.07 -6.20
CA VAL A 72 -8.57 4.53 -5.68
C VAL A 72 -7.57 4.74 -6.81
N LEU A 73 -7.47 3.80 -7.75
CA LEU A 73 -6.61 3.95 -8.92
C LEU A 73 -6.94 5.18 -9.74
N LYS A 74 -8.22 5.42 -9.98
CA LYS A 74 -8.69 6.59 -10.72
C LYS A 74 -8.28 7.89 -10.02
N LYS A 75 -8.51 7.96 -8.72
CA LYS A 75 -8.14 9.13 -7.92
C LYS A 75 -6.63 9.36 -7.86
N LEU A 76 -5.85 8.29 -7.76
CA LEU A 76 -4.39 8.38 -7.80
C LEU A 76 -3.89 8.96 -9.13
N LYS A 77 -4.44 8.49 -10.24
CA LYS A 77 -4.10 9.01 -11.57
C LYS A 77 -4.47 10.48 -11.72
N GLU A 78 -5.58 10.90 -11.12
CA GLU A 78 -6.01 12.31 -11.12
C GLU A 78 -5.02 13.21 -10.39
N THR A 79 -4.21 12.69 -9.46
CA THR A 79 -3.14 13.46 -8.80
C THR A 79 -1.93 13.70 -9.71
N GLY A 80 -1.90 13.07 -10.89
CA GLY A 80 -0.75 13.10 -11.79
C GLY A 80 0.26 11.99 -11.54
N ALA A 81 0.01 11.10 -10.60
CA ALA A 81 0.89 9.97 -10.32
C ALA A 81 0.73 8.87 -11.37
N ARG A 82 1.87 8.26 -11.73
CA ARG A 82 1.86 6.99 -12.48
C ARG A 82 1.75 5.85 -11.47
N VAL A 83 0.87 4.90 -11.73
CA VAL A 83 0.55 3.82 -10.79
C VAL A 83 0.78 2.48 -11.46
N GLU A 84 1.57 1.62 -10.81
CA GLU A 84 1.76 0.22 -11.21
C GLU A 84 1.39 -0.67 -10.03
N VAL A 85 0.59 -1.71 -10.26
CA VAL A 85 0.14 -2.63 -9.22
C VAL A 85 0.66 -4.03 -9.50
N SER A 86 1.28 -4.64 -8.49
CA SER A 86 1.71 -6.04 -8.51
C SER A 86 1.11 -6.76 -7.32
N LYS A 87 0.74 -8.02 -7.50
CA LYS A 87 0.13 -8.85 -6.45
C LYS A 87 0.72 -10.24 -6.49
N GLY A 88 0.81 -10.89 -5.34
CA GLY A 88 1.30 -12.25 -5.28
C GLY A 88 1.15 -12.91 -3.93
N GLU A 89 1.32 -14.23 -3.92
CA GLU A 89 1.39 -15.01 -2.69
C GLU A 89 2.75 -14.82 -2.03
N ILE A 90 2.75 -14.66 -0.71
CA ILE A 90 3.98 -14.68 0.08
C ILE A 90 4.36 -16.14 0.24
N ASN A 91 5.47 -16.54 -0.36
CA ASN A 91 5.94 -17.93 -0.30
C ASN A 91 6.88 -18.20 0.88
N GLU A 92 7.47 -17.15 1.45
CA GLU A 92 8.35 -17.27 2.60
C GLU A 92 8.38 -15.96 3.36
N ILE A 93 8.32 -16.04 4.68
CA ILE A 93 8.47 -14.89 5.55
C ILE A 93 9.32 -15.29 6.76
N ASN A 94 10.36 -14.53 7.02
CA ASN A 94 11.26 -14.76 8.15
C ASN A 94 11.25 -13.50 9.02
N ILE A 95 10.92 -13.68 10.29
CA ILE A 95 10.84 -12.57 11.24
C ILE A 95 11.81 -12.84 12.37
N SER A 96 12.70 -11.88 12.65
CA SER A 96 13.58 -11.96 13.81
C SER A 96 12.75 -11.99 15.09
N LYS A 97 13.17 -12.82 16.05
CA LYS A 97 12.55 -12.82 17.39
C LYS A 97 12.69 -11.49 18.12
N ASP A 98 13.62 -10.65 17.68
CA ASP A 98 13.85 -9.33 18.26
C ASP A 98 12.96 -8.24 17.67
N LEU A 99 12.19 -8.57 16.61
CA LEU A 99 11.26 -7.63 15.99
C LEU A 99 9.94 -7.60 16.77
N ASP A 100 9.59 -6.44 17.27
CA ASP A 100 8.29 -6.17 17.87
C ASP A 100 7.50 -5.23 16.95
N LEU A 101 6.53 -5.76 16.23
CA LEU A 101 5.72 -5.00 15.28
C LEU A 101 4.87 -3.93 15.98
N GLY A 102 4.51 -4.14 17.25
CA GLY A 102 3.74 -3.17 18.02
C GLY A 102 4.54 -1.96 18.48
N ASN A 103 5.89 -2.06 18.47
CA ASN A 103 6.79 -1.03 18.94
C ASN A 103 7.81 -0.58 17.90
N LEU A 104 7.47 -0.71 16.61
CA LEU A 104 8.34 -0.21 15.55
C LEU A 104 8.41 1.32 15.59
N VAL A 105 9.63 1.82 15.58
CA VAL A 105 9.91 3.25 15.51
C VAL A 105 10.46 3.55 14.12
N ILE A 106 9.87 4.53 13.47
CA ILE A 106 10.29 4.99 12.14
C ILE A 106 10.84 6.39 12.29
N ASN A 107 12.11 6.54 11.99
CA ASN A 107 12.84 7.81 12.09
C ASN A 107 12.96 8.46 10.72
#